data_bf9baec29d2bb9f4673b11a6a73ab95c
#
_entry.id   bf9baec29d2bb9f4673b11a6a73ab95c
#
_cell.length_a   1.000
_cell.length_b   1.000
_cell.length_c   1.000
_cell.angle_alpha   90.00
_cell.angle_beta   90.00
_cell.angle_gamma   90.00
#
_symmetry.space_group_name_H-M   'P 1'
#
loop_
_entity.id
_entity.type
_entity.pdbx_description
1 polymer ?
#
loop_
_entity_poly.entity_id
_entity_poly.type
_entity_poly.pdbx_seq_one_letter_code
_entity_poly.pdbx_strand_id
1 'polypeptide(L)'
;MPGADTKLTVVKDSARVHETQRQRDLIAAFEVAGSMPFGLRMRESGARAACGLEAYRANAEAIADRALGAAFATVRTMVGADDFKHLAREFWRGQPPLRGDLGEWGSEFPGWLAEHAAMAAWPYLADCARLDLALHLNERAADAVLDAASLSLLETHDPGRLRLQLMPGVGLICSAWPIATIHHAHQIAADEAAQAFEVVREALAAPSAECVLVARHGWRAVVHRLDGPEAAWTQSLLDGANLGAALGQAGEGFDFAGWLGRALVGSWLKGVRACID
;
A
#
# COMPACT_ATOMS: atom_id res chain seq x y z
N MET A 1 -23.31 51.21 -9.85
CA MET A 1 -21.96 50.99 -10.36
C MET A 1 -21.50 49.54 -10.08
N PRO A 2 -21.67 48.58 -11.01
CA PRO A 2 -21.12 47.24 -10.89
C PRO A 2 -20.05 47.07 -11.97
N GLY A 3 -18.82 47.31 -11.66
CA GLY A 3 -17.72 47.23 -12.65
C GLY A 3 -16.35 46.88 -12.12
N ALA A 4 -16.14 46.90 -10.81
CA ALA A 4 -14.80 46.64 -10.19
C ALA A 4 -14.57 45.16 -9.86
N ASP A 5 -15.58 44.43 -9.42
CA ASP A 5 -15.43 43.02 -8.99
C ASP A 5 -15.21 42.05 -10.16
N THR A 6 -15.82 42.31 -11.33
CA THR A 6 -15.69 41.45 -12.52
C THR A 6 -14.27 41.49 -13.11
N LYS A 7 -13.60 42.64 -13.08
CA LYS A 7 -12.21 42.77 -13.56
C LYS A 7 -11.20 42.08 -12.63
N LEU A 8 -11.43 42.12 -11.30
CA LEU A 8 -10.57 41.46 -10.34
C LEU A 8 -10.65 39.93 -10.43
N THR A 9 -11.83 39.38 -10.67
CA THR A 9 -12.06 37.94 -10.84
C THR A 9 -11.41 37.41 -12.11
N VAL A 10 -11.56 38.12 -13.24
CA VAL A 10 -10.96 37.73 -14.53
C VAL A 10 -9.41 37.78 -14.48
N VAL A 11 -8.83 38.76 -13.77
CA VAL A 11 -7.36 38.85 -13.61
C VAL A 11 -6.84 37.74 -12.70
N LYS A 12 -7.56 37.35 -11.66
CA LYS A 12 -7.20 36.23 -10.79
C LYS A 12 -7.28 34.88 -11.51
N ASP A 13 -8.31 34.67 -12.35
CA ASP A 13 -8.44 33.46 -13.15
C ASP A 13 -7.36 33.35 -14.21
N SER A 14 -7.02 34.45 -14.88
CA SER A 14 -5.92 34.49 -15.84
C SER A 14 -4.57 34.19 -15.18
N ALA A 15 -4.28 34.73 -14.00
CA ALA A 15 -3.05 34.46 -13.26
C ALA A 15 -2.96 32.98 -12.82
N ARG A 16 -4.08 32.39 -12.40
CA ARG A 16 -4.15 30.95 -12.06
C ARG A 16 -3.90 30.07 -13.27
N VAL A 17 -4.50 30.37 -14.42
CA VAL A 17 -4.30 29.61 -15.66
C VAL A 17 -2.83 29.68 -16.09
N HIS A 18 -2.20 30.84 -16.03
CA HIS A 18 -0.79 31.00 -16.36
C HIS A 18 0.13 30.25 -15.38
N GLU A 19 -0.19 30.27 -14.10
CA GLU A 19 0.61 29.52 -13.10
C GLU A 19 0.45 27.99 -13.28
N THR A 20 -0.77 27.51 -13.51
CA THR A 20 -1.01 26.09 -13.82
C THR A 20 -0.25 25.64 -15.08
N GLN A 21 -0.20 26.48 -16.12
CA GLN A 21 0.57 26.15 -17.33
C GLN A 21 2.08 26.14 -17.04
N ARG A 22 2.58 27.12 -16.28
CA ARG A 22 4.01 27.14 -15.87
C ARG A 22 4.40 25.89 -15.09
N GLN A 23 3.53 25.43 -14.16
CA GLN A 23 3.77 24.22 -13.39
C GLN A 23 3.77 22.98 -14.28
N ARG A 24 2.86 22.87 -15.24
CA ARG A 24 2.85 21.79 -16.23
C ARG A 24 4.11 21.78 -17.09
N ASP A 25 4.53 22.95 -17.58
CA ASP A 25 5.76 23.08 -18.38
C ASP A 25 7.00 22.70 -17.57
N LEU A 26 7.01 23.04 -16.27
CA LEU A 26 8.09 22.65 -15.37
C LEU A 26 8.11 21.13 -15.13
N ILE A 27 6.96 20.52 -14.90
CA ILE A 27 6.85 19.06 -14.74
C ILE A 27 7.31 18.37 -16.02
N ALA A 28 6.84 18.81 -17.20
CA ALA A 28 7.26 18.25 -18.48
C ALA A 28 8.80 18.39 -18.70
N ALA A 29 9.41 19.49 -18.20
CA ALA A 29 10.86 19.65 -18.24
C ALA A 29 11.62 18.64 -17.39
N PHE A 30 10.97 18.06 -16.36
CA PHE A 30 11.58 17.02 -15.53
C PHE A 30 11.46 15.62 -16.16
N GLU A 31 10.46 15.40 -17.00
CA GLU A 31 10.18 14.09 -17.61
C GLU A 31 11.14 13.76 -18.77
N VAL A 32 11.55 14.77 -19.55
CA VAL A 32 12.36 14.57 -20.76
C VAL A 32 13.77 15.11 -20.57
N ALA A 33 14.75 14.20 -20.48
CA ALA A 33 16.15 14.57 -20.39
C ALA A 33 16.62 15.32 -21.66
N GLY A 34 17.29 16.47 -21.48
CA GLY A 34 17.83 17.27 -22.58
C GLY A 34 16.81 18.17 -23.29
N SER A 35 15.54 18.14 -22.94
CA SER A 35 14.50 19.00 -23.52
C SER A 35 14.16 20.15 -22.57
N MET A 36 14.24 21.39 -23.11
CA MET A 36 13.65 22.58 -22.47
C MET A 36 12.28 22.81 -23.10
N PRO A 37 11.16 22.73 -22.34
CA PRO A 37 9.86 23.05 -22.90
C PRO A 37 9.80 24.47 -23.43
N PHE A 38 9.20 24.62 -24.60
CA PHE A 38 8.99 25.92 -25.19
C PHE A 38 8.01 26.73 -24.31
N GLY A 39 8.49 27.82 -23.73
CA GLY A 39 7.68 28.68 -22.86
C GLY A 39 8.08 28.67 -21.38
N LEU A 40 8.91 27.73 -20.93
CA LEU A 40 9.40 27.72 -19.56
C LEU A 40 10.35 28.92 -19.35
N ARG A 41 9.90 29.92 -18.59
CA ARG A 41 10.73 31.06 -18.20
C ARG A 41 11.53 30.72 -16.96
N MET A 42 12.81 30.44 -17.14
CA MET A 42 13.75 30.26 -16.04
C MET A 42 14.52 31.56 -15.78
N ARG A 43 14.94 31.78 -14.53
CA ARG A 43 15.77 32.91 -14.15
C ARG A 43 17.17 32.82 -14.75
N GLU A 44 17.68 31.60 -14.86
CA GLU A 44 18.94 31.26 -15.45
C GLU A 44 18.74 30.70 -16.87
N SER A 45 19.77 30.80 -17.72
CA SER A 45 19.74 30.31 -19.10
C SER A 45 20.98 29.46 -19.42
N GLY A 46 20.94 28.74 -20.53
CA GLY A 46 22.04 27.94 -21.02
C GLY A 46 22.47 26.83 -20.06
N ALA A 47 23.75 26.63 -19.87
CA ALA A 47 24.31 25.52 -19.05
C ALA A 47 23.85 25.54 -17.58
N ARG A 48 23.63 26.71 -16.97
CA ARG A 48 23.15 26.84 -15.59
C ARG A 48 21.71 26.36 -15.46
N ALA A 49 20.85 26.70 -16.40
CA ALA A 49 19.46 26.21 -16.41
C ALA A 49 19.41 24.69 -16.60
N ALA A 50 20.23 24.15 -17.50
CA ALA A 50 20.34 22.69 -17.70
C ALA A 50 20.83 21.97 -16.44
N CYS A 51 21.88 22.47 -15.79
CA CYS A 51 22.40 21.92 -14.54
C CYS A 51 21.34 21.97 -13.41
N GLY A 52 20.58 23.08 -13.33
CA GLY A 52 19.48 23.20 -12.36
C GLY A 52 18.39 22.15 -12.59
N LEU A 53 17.94 21.94 -13.83
CA LEU A 53 16.96 20.90 -14.18
C LEU A 53 17.47 19.48 -13.89
N GLU A 54 18.76 19.23 -14.17
CA GLU A 54 19.39 17.94 -13.86
C GLU A 54 19.42 17.66 -12.35
N ALA A 55 19.74 18.68 -11.54
CA ALA A 55 19.70 18.56 -10.08
C ALA A 55 18.29 18.27 -9.56
N TYR A 56 17.26 18.91 -10.13
CA TYR A 56 15.86 18.61 -9.79
C TYR A 56 15.45 17.19 -10.19
N ARG A 57 15.84 16.71 -11.38
CA ARG A 57 15.60 15.32 -11.82
C ARG A 57 16.26 14.33 -10.88
N ALA A 58 17.54 14.52 -10.57
CA ALA A 58 18.27 13.66 -9.64
C ALA A 58 17.61 13.64 -8.24
N ASN A 59 17.11 14.78 -7.77
CA ASN A 59 16.38 14.86 -6.50
C ASN A 59 15.03 14.13 -6.56
N ALA A 60 14.26 14.28 -7.65
CA ALA A 60 13.01 13.57 -7.84
C ALA A 60 13.22 12.05 -7.87
N GLU A 61 14.26 11.56 -8.56
CA GLU A 61 14.64 10.14 -8.58
C GLU A 61 15.05 9.63 -7.20
N ALA A 62 15.80 10.41 -6.43
CA ALA A 62 16.17 10.06 -5.06
C ALA A 62 14.97 10.06 -4.11
N ILE A 63 13.99 10.93 -4.35
CA ILE A 63 12.73 10.96 -3.60
C ILE A 63 11.90 9.73 -3.96
N ALA A 64 11.79 9.36 -5.24
CA ALA A 64 11.09 8.17 -5.70
C ALA A 64 11.67 6.89 -5.08
N ASP A 65 13.00 6.71 -5.12
CA ASP A 65 13.68 5.56 -4.50
C ASP A 65 13.39 5.48 -2.99
N ARG A 66 13.45 6.61 -2.28
CA ARG A 66 13.17 6.63 -0.84
C ARG A 66 11.71 6.35 -0.52
N ALA A 67 10.78 6.95 -1.25
CA ALA A 67 9.35 6.79 -0.99
C ALA A 67 8.90 5.35 -1.28
N LEU A 68 9.24 4.80 -2.45
CA LEU A 68 8.93 3.42 -2.78
C LEU A 68 9.72 2.44 -1.90
N GLY A 69 10.99 2.72 -1.62
CA GLY A 69 11.81 1.85 -0.77
C GLY A 69 11.30 1.75 0.67
N ALA A 70 10.62 2.79 1.18
CA ALA A 70 9.95 2.76 2.47
C ALA A 70 8.66 1.93 2.43
N ALA A 71 7.91 1.98 1.32
CA ALA A 71 6.67 1.25 1.15
C ALA A 71 6.88 -0.22 0.74
N PHE A 72 7.97 -0.55 0.03
CA PHE A 72 8.24 -1.85 -0.60
C PHE A 72 9.60 -2.42 -0.15
N ALA A 73 9.79 -2.52 1.17
CA ALA A 73 11.07 -2.90 1.76
C ALA A 73 11.51 -4.33 1.40
N THR A 74 10.58 -5.29 1.39
CA THR A 74 10.85 -6.68 1.02
C THR A 74 11.23 -6.77 -0.45
N VAL A 75 10.44 -6.15 -1.34
CA VAL A 75 10.74 -6.12 -2.79
C VAL A 75 12.10 -5.49 -3.06
N ARG A 76 12.42 -4.38 -2.41
CA ARG A 76 13.72 -3.72 -2.54
C ARG A 76 14.89 -4.63 -2.16
N THR A 77 14.72 -5.43 -1.10
CA THR A 77 15.75 -6.39 -0.69
C THR A 77 15.86 -7.55 -1.67
N MET A 78 14.73 -8.02 -2.22
CA MET A 78 14.70 -9.14 -3.19
C MET A 78 15.39 -8.79 -4.51
N VAL A 79 15.12 -7.62 -5.08
CA VAL A 79 15.69 -7.22 -6.38
C VAL A 79 17.07 -6.55 -6.24
N GLY A 80 17.43 -6.10 -5.03
CA GLY A 80 18.65 -5.34 -4.78
C GLY A 80 18.46 -3.82 -4.96
N ALA A 81 19.28 -3.04 -4.28
CA ALA A 81 19.11 -1.59 -4.18
C ALA A 81 19.25 -0.86 -5.54
N ASP A 82 20.15 -1.30 -6.40
CA ASP A 82 20.39 -0.65 -7.68
C ASP A 82 19.27 -0.93 -8.67
N ASP A 83 18.84 -2.18 -8.79
CA ASP A 83 17.72 -2.54 -9.67
C ASP A 83 16.40 -1.93 -9.18
N PHE A 84 16.18 -1.91 -7.85
CA PHE A 84 15.02 -1.24 -7.28
C PHE A 84 14.99 0.26 -7.62
N LYS A 85 16.13 0.93 -7.57
CA LYS A 85 16.25 2.34 -7.95
C LYS A 85 15.90 2.57 -9.42
N HIS A 86 16.24 1.63 -10.31
CA HIS A 86 15.83 1.69 -11.72
C HIS A 86 14.31 1.53 -11.86
N LEU A 87 13.70 0.55 -11.18
CA LEU A 87 12.26 0.34 -11.16
C LEU A 87 11.51 1.58 -10.60
N ALA A 88 12.01 2.15 -9.50
CA ALA A 88 11.42 3.35 -8.90
C ALA A 88 11.43 4.54 -9.86
N ARG A 89 12.51 4.72 -10.62
CA ARG A 89 12.65 5.77 -11.63
C ARG A 89 11.69 5.55 -12.81
N GLU A 90 11.58 4.33 -13.30
CA GLU A 90 10.65 4.00 -14.39
C GLU A 90 9.20 4.19 -13.96
N PHE A 91 8.85 3.70 -12.76
CA PHE A 91 7.52 3.89 -12.20
C PHE A 91 7.17 5.37 -12.00
N TRP A 92 8.10 6.18 -11.48
CA TRP A 92 7.91 7.64 -11.34
C TRP A 92 7.63 8.31 -12.69
N ARG A 93 8.31 7.91 -13.76
CA ARG A 93 8.10 8.48 -15.09
C ARG A 93 6.76 8.10 -15.71
N GLY A 94 6.30 6.88 -15.47
CA GLY A 94 5.02 6.38 -15.96
C GLY A 94 3.83 6.83 -15.10
N GLN A 95 4.04 6.93 -13.78
CA GLN A 95 3.00 7.21 -12.80
C GLN A 95 3.52 8.17 -11.71
N PRO A 96 3.74 9.45 -12.05
CA PRO A 96 4.21 10.43 -11.09
C PRO A 96 3.18 10.67 -9.98
N PRO A 97 3.61 11.08 -8.77
CA PRO A 97 2.70 11.36 -7.67
C PRO A 97 1.79 12.55 -8.01
N LEU A 98 0.50 12.37 -7.81
CA LEU A 98 -0.52 13.40 -8.02
C LEU A 98 -0.77 14.25 -6.78
N ARG A 99 -0.24 13.83 -5.62
CA ARG A 99 -0.41 14.45 -4.31
C ARG A 99 0.94 14.69 -3.65
N GLY A 100 0.98 15.64 -2.71
CA GLY A 100 2.19 15.96 -1.97
C GLY A 100 2.59 14.92 -0.91
N ASP A 101 1.66 14.08 -0.47
CA ASP A 101 1.95 12.97 0.43
C ASP A 101 2.47 11.76 -0.37
N LEU A 102 3.77 11.60 -0.34
CA LEU A 102 4.43 10.49 -1.03
C LEU A 102 4.24 9.14 -0.31
N GLY A 103 3.75 9.12 0.91
CA GLY A 103 3.34 7.89 1.57
C GLY A 103 2.05 7.29 1.01
N GLU A 104 1.26 8.06 0.24
CA GLU A 104 0.11 7.56 -0.51
C GLU A 104 0.49 7.13 -1.94
N TRP A 105 1.71 7.49 -2.39
CA TRP A 105 2.17 7.14 -3.73
C TRP A 105 2.74 5.72 -3.77
N GLY A 106 2.44 4.99 -4.83
CA GLY A 106 2.92 3.61 -5.01
C GLY A 106 1.82 2.56 -4.95
N SER A 107 0.54 2.94 -4.74
CA SER A 107 -0.59 2.00 -4.75
C SER A 107 -0.66 1.14 -6.02
N GLU A 108 -0.27 1.70 -7.16
CA GLU A 108 -0.28 1.03 -8.47
C GLU A 108 1.01 0.22 -8.74
N PHE A 109 2.03 0.35 -7.89
CA PHE A 109 3.33 -0.30 -8.11
C PHE A 109 3.26 -1.84 -8.18
N PRO A 110 2.47 -2.54 -7.33
CA PRO A 110 2.32 -3.99 -7.46
C PRO A 110 1.71 -4.43 -8.79
N GLY A 111 0.70 -3.72 -9.29
CA GLY A 111 0.09 -3.97 -10.60
C GLY A 111 1.06 -3.70 -11.74
N TRP A 112 1.79 -2.60 -11.66
CA TRP A 112 2.83 -2.25 -12.62
C TRP A 112 3.96 -3.30 -12.66
N LEU A 113 4.40 -3.81 -11.51
CA LEU A 113 5.39 -4.90 -11.44
C LEU A 113 4.89 -6.20 -12.09
N ALA A 114 3.61 -6.52 -11.94
CA ALA A 114 3.03 -7.72 -12.56
C ALA A 114 3.09 -7.70 -14.09
N GLU A 115 3.02 -6.50 -14.68
CA GLU A 115 3.06 -6.29 -16.13
C GLU A 115 4.47 -5.98 -16.65
N HIS A 116 5.43 -5.76 -15.75
CA HIS A 116 6.79 -5.35 -16.13
C HIS A 116 7.59 -6.51 -16.70
N ALA A 117 7.97 -6.42 -17.97
CA ALA A 117 8.61 -7.52 -18.73
C ALA A 117 9.89 -8.06 -18.06
N ALA A 118 10.72 -7.19 -17.47
CA ALA A 118 11.94 -7.62 -16.78
C ALA A 118 11.66 -8.43 -15.52
N MET A 119 10.44 -8.35 -14.94
CA MET A 119 10.05 -9.06 -13.72
C MET A 119 9.33 -10.37 -14.00
N ALA A 120 9.12 -10.75 -15.26
CA ALA A 120 8.41 -11.97 -15.66
C ALA A 120 9.02 -13.27 -15.09
N ALA A 121 10.32 -13.29 -14.80
CA ALA A 121 11.01 -14.41 -14.18
C ALA A 121 10.68 -14.59 -12.68
N TRP A 122 10.08 -13.59 -12.04
CA TRP A 122 9.71 -13.57 -10.61
C TRP A 122 8.23 -13.31 -10.43
N PRO A 123 7.34 -14.26 -10.79
CA PRO A 123 5.89 -14.06 -10.81
C PRO A 123 5.29 -13.75 -9.42
N TYR A 124 5.99 -14.12 -8.35
CA TYR A 124 5.61 -13.82 -6.96
C TYR A 124 5.94 -12.40 -6.50
N LEU A 125 6.73 -11.64 -7.27
CA LEU A 125 7.24 -10.33 -6.84
C LEU A 125 6.10 -9.30 -6.67
N ALA A 126 5.13 -9.33 -7.56
CA ALA A 126 3.96 -8.44 -7.48
C ALA A 126 3.11 -8.73 -6.25
N ASP A 127 2.98 -9.99 -5.84
CA ASP A 127 2.24 -10.37 -4.63
C ASP A 127 3.02 -10.02 -3.36
N CYS A 128 4.35 -10.15 -3.36
CA CYS A 128 5.19 -9.61 -2.29
C CYS A 128 5.04 -8.08 -2.18
N ALA A 129 4.94 -7.38 -3.32
CA ALA A 129 4.68 -5.94 -3.31
C ALA A 129 3.28 -5.60 -2.77
N ARG A 130 2.24 -6.41 -3.04
CA ARG A 130 0.91 -6.24 -2.43
C ARG A 130 0.97 -6.37 -0.92
N LEU A 131 1.76 -7.34 -0.42
CA LEU A 131 1.96 -7.52 1.02
C LEU A 131 2.72 -6.32 1.64
N ASP A 132 3.81 -5.88 1.03
CA ASP A 132 4.56 -4.69 1.48
C ASP A 132 3.66 -3.45 1.52
N LEU A 133 2.84 -3.24 0.48
CA LEU A 133 1.88 -2.14 0.42
C LEU A 133 0.84 -2.22 1.54
N ALA A 134 0.29 -3.41 1.80
CA ALA A 134 -0.67 -3.61 2.87
C ALA A 134 -0.07 -3.29 4.25
N LEU A 135 1.18 -3.69 4.49
CA LEU A 135 1.92 -3.33 5.70
C LEU A 135 2.09 -1.82 5.82
N HIS A 136 2.57 -1.18 4.77
CA HIS A 136 2.78 0.28 4.72
C HIS A 136 1.48 1.07 4.97
N LEU A 137 0.39 0.69 4.33
CA LEU A 137 -0.91 1.35 4.50
C LEU A 137 -1.51 1.09 5.88
N ASN A 138 -1.30 -0.10 6.44
CA ASN A 138 -1.76 -0.44 7.78
C ASN A 138 -1.06 0.39 8.86
N GLU A 139 0.26 0.61 8.74
CA GLU A 139 1.02 1.47 9.66
C GLU A 139 0.57 2.94 9.61
N ARG A 140 0.06 3.39 8.48
CA ARG A 140 -0.44 4.75 8.26
C ARG A 140 -1.94 4.91 8.51
N ALA A 141 -2.63 3.82 8.80
CA ALA A 141 -4.07 3.84 9.05
C ALA A 141 -4.41 4.65 10.32
N ALA A 142 -5.61 5.21 10.34
CA ALA A 142 -6.10 5.98 11.47
C ALA A 142 -6.08 5.15 12.77
N ASP A 143 -5.77 5.80 13.88
CA ASP A 143 -5.84 5.17 15.19
C ASP A 143 -7.30 4.88 15.57
N ALA A 144 -7.51 3.73 16.18
CA ALA A 144 -8.78 3.35 16.76
C ALA A 144 -8.55 2.51 18.03
N VAL A 145 -9.56 2.47 18.88
CA VAL A 145 -9.52 1.74 20.15
C VAL A 145 -10.63 0.70 20.13
N LEU A 146 -10.38 -0.47 20.73
CA LEU A 146 -11.38 -1.50 20.93
C LEU A 146 -12.51 -0.97 21.81
N ASP A 147 -13.73 -1.03 21.31
CA ASP A 147 -14.95 -0.87 22.10
C ASP A 147 -15.28 -2.20 22.79
N ALA A 148 -14.61 -2.44 23.92
CA ALA A 148 -14.78 -3.69 24.66
C ALA A 148 -16.22 -3.90 25.16
N ALA A 149 -16.97 -2.81 25.44
CA ALA A 149 -18.35 -2.90 25.88
C ALA A 149 -19.26 -3.49 24.80
N SER A 150 -18.96 -3.22 23.53
CA SER A 150 -19.74 -3.75 22.40
C SER A 150 -19.67 -5.26 22.25
N LEU A 151 -18.67 -5.94 22.84
CA LEU A 151 -18.54 -7.40 22.78
C LEU A 151 -19.69 -8.12 23.46
N SER A 152 -20.36 -7.49 24.45
CA SER A 152 -21.57 -8.04 25.09
C SER A 152 -22.73 -8.28 24.13
N LEU A 153 -22.74 -7.63 22.96
CA LEU A 153 -23.73 -7.88 21.92
C LEU A 153 -23.65 -9.31 21.38
N LEU A 154 -22.46 -9.93 21.39
CA LEU A 154 -22.27 -11.33 20.95
C LEU A 154 -23.05 -12.34 21.80
N GLU A 155 -23.34 -12.01 23.07
CA GLU A 155 -24.09 -12.87 23.98
C GLU A 155 -25.61 -12.67 23.89
N THR A 156 -26.04 -11.47 23.44
CA THR A 156 -27.42 -11.02 23.59
C THR A 156 -28.19 -10.90 22.28
N HIS A 157 -27.52 -10.94 21.14
CA HIS A 157 -28.12 -10.70 19.83
C HIS A 157 -27.90 -11.89 18.88
N ASP A 158 -28.81 -12.05 17.93
CA ASP A 158 -28.71 -13.01 16.85
C ASP A 158 -27.49 -12.63 15.94
N PRO A 159 -26.62 -13.61 15.58
CA PRO A 159 -25.48 -13.36 14.71
C PRO A 159 -25.83 -12.72 13.37
N GLY A 160 -27.01 -13.00 12.81
CA GLY A 160 -27.47 -12.37 11.57
C GLY A 160 -27.73 -10.87 11.70
N ARG A 161 -27.83 -10.35 12.92
CA ARG A 161 -28.05 -8.93 13.24
C ARG A 161 -26.80 -8.21 13.73
N LEU A 162 -25.65 -8.85 13.72
CA LEU A 162 -24.39 -8.30 14.21
C LEU A 162 -23.37 -8.16 13.08
N ARG A 163 -22.50 -7.16 13.19
CA ARG A 163 -21.29 -7.02 12.37
C ARG A 163 -20.08 -6.82 13.26
N LEU A 164 -19.02 -7.57 12.99
CA LEU A 164 -17.72 -7.30 13.57
C LEU A 164 -17.06 -6.16 12.78
N GLN A 165 -16.44 -5.24 13.51
CA GLN A 165 -15.67 -4.14 12.93
C GLN A 165 -14.19 -4.39 13.15
N LEU A 166 -13.46 -4.52 12.06
CA LEU A 166 -12.00 -4.61 12.11
C LEU A 166 -11.37 -3.25 12.37
N MET A 167 -10.18 -3.23 12.94
CA MET A 167 -9.39 -2.01 13.09
C MET A 167 -9.10 -1.39 11.71
N PRO A 168 -8.95 -0.05 11.63
CA PRO A 168 -8.54 0.61 10.40
C PRO A 168 -7.23 0.03 9.85
N GLY A 169 -7.17 -0.19 8.54
CA GLY A 169 -6.00 -0.72 7.86
C GLY A 169 -5.82 -2.23 7.92
N VAL A 170 -6.64 -2.96 8.69
CA VAL A 170 -6.64 -4.43 8.61
C VAL A 170 -6.96 -4.85 7.19
N GLY A 171 -6.10 -5.70 6.62
CA GLY A 171 -6.21 -6.18 5.25
C GLY A 171 -5.99 -7.68 5.15
N LEU A 172 -6.49 -8.26 4.08
CA LEU A 172 -6.28 -9.65 3.70
C LEU A 172 -5.57 -9.70 2.35
N ILE A 173 -4.49 -10.45 2.27
CA ILE A 173 -3.76 -10.72 1.03
C ILE A 173 -3.70 -12.23 0.85
N CYS A 174 -4.25 -12.72 -0.26
CA CYS A 174 -4.11 -14.11 -0.68
C CYS A 174 -3.29 -14.16 -1.97
N SER A 175 -2.39 -15.13 -2.06
CA SER A 175 -1.50 -15.37 -3.19
C SER A 175 -1.38 -16.86 -3.48
N ALA A 176 -1.15 -17.21 -4.73
CA ALA A 176 -0.76 -18.57 -5.12
C ALA A 176 0.69 -18.89 -4.69
N TRP A 177 1.42 -17.90 -4.20
CA TRP A 177 2.82 -17.97 -3.82
C TRP A 177 3.01 -17.87 -2.31
N PRO A 178 4.14 -18.38 -1.76
CA PRO A 178 4.43 -18.37 -0.33
C PRO A 178 4.89 -16.99 0.18
N ILE A 179 4.05 -15.97 0.03
CA ILE A 179 4.40 -14.57 0.30
C ILE A 179 4.76 -14.27 1.76
N ALA A 180 4.10 -14.95 2.71
CA ALA A 180 4.42 -14.81 4.13
C ALA A 180 5.77 -15.47 4.45
N THR A 181 6.06 -16.61 3.84
CA THR A 181 7.36 -17.30 3.95
C THR A 181 8.47 -16.41 3.43
N ILE A 182 8.29 -15.82 2.24
CA ILE A 182 9.25 -14.90 1.62
C ILE A 182 9.44 -13.67 2.51
N HIS A 183 8.36 -13.01 2.91
CA HIS A 183 8.43 -11.83 3.76
C HIS A 183 9.17 -12.13 5.07
N HIS A 184 8.83 -13.22 5.75
CA HIS A 184 9.46 -13.61 7.00
C HIS A 184 10.97 -13.81 6.85
N ALA A 185 11.43 -14.48 5.81
CA ALA A 185 12.86 -14.69 5.56
C ALA A 185 13.65 -13.38 5.39
N HIS A 186 13.00 -12.30 4.92
CA HIS A 186 13.62 -10.98 4.78
C HIS A 186 13.57 -10.14 6.06
N GLN A 187 12.87 -10.59 7.11
CA GLN A 187 12.79 -9.92 8.42
C GLN A 187 13.71 -10.54 9.46
N ILE A 188 14.28 -11.71 9.18
CA ILE A 188 15.16 -12.46 10.10
C ILE A 188 16.57 -11.87 10.09
N ALA A 189 17.27 -11.98 11.24
CA ALA A 189 18.65 -11.57 11.36
C ALA A 189 19.59 -12.39 10.45
N ALA A 190 20.69 -11.80 10.05
CA ALA A 190 21.58 -12.36 9.02
C ALA A 190 22.17 -13.75 9.36
N ASP A 191 22.33 -14.06 10.64
CA ASP A 191 22.84 -15.35 11.14
C ASP A 191 21.86 -16.51 10.96
N GLU A 192 20.53 -16.23 10.95
CA GLU A 192 19.47 -17.21 10.73
C GLU A 192 18.95 -17.21 9.28
N ALA A 193 19.34 -16.22 8.49
CA ALA A 193 18.80 -15.97 7.14
C ALA A 193 19.04 -17.17 6.19
N ALA A 194 20.16 -17.85 6.27
CA ALA A 194 20.49 -18.96 5.38
C ALA A 194 19.44 -20.09 5.46
N GLN A 195 19.03 -20.48 6.66
CA GLN A 195 18.00 -21.51 6.87
C GLN A 195 16.63 -21.03 6.41
N ALA A 196 16.29 -19.77 6.68
CA ALA A 196 15.02 -19.18 6.23
C ALA A 196 14.90 -19.16 4.70
N PHE A 197 15.98 -18.85 3.98
CA PHE A 197 16.01 -18.89 2.51
C PHE A 197 15.99 -20.31 1.93
N GLU A 198 16.45 -21.35 2.69
CA GLU A 198 16.17 -22.73 2.30
C GLU A 198 14.67 -23.02 2.29
N VAL A 199 13.96 -22.65 3.36
CA VAL A 199 12.51 -22.80 3.44
C VAL A 199 11.80 -22.06 2.31
N VAL A 200 12.26 -20.86 1.93
CA VAL A 200 11.73 -20.13 0.77
C VAL A 200 11.95 -20.91 -0.52
N ARG A 201 13.14 -21.48 -0.75
CA ARG A 201 13.44 -22.27 -1.96
C ARG A 201 12.55 -23.50 -2.08
N GLU A 202 12.35 -24.22 -0.97
CA GLU A 202 11.46 -25.38 -0.91
C GLU A 202 10.01 -24.98 -1.20
N ALA A 203 9.53 -23.89 -0.58
CA ALA A 203 8.18 -23.38 -0.77
C ALA A 203 7.93 -22.86 -2.20
N LEU A 204 8.95 -22.32 -2.87
CA LEU A 204 8.85 -21.91 -4.28
C LEU A 204 8.95 -23.09 -5.25
N ALA A 205 9.65 -24.19 -4.89
CA ALA A 205 9.73 -25.39 -5.71
C ALA A 205 8.40 -26.17 -5.75
N ALA A 206 7.61 -26.11 -4.68
CA ALA A 206 6.27 -26.67 -4.59
C ALA A 206 5.30 -25.58 -4.05
N PRO A 207 4.93 -24.59 -4.87
CA PRO A 207 4.17 -23.45 -4.40
C PRO A 207 2.85 -23.86 -3.77
N SER A 208 2.61 -23.39 -2.55
CA SER A 208 1.32 -23.47 -1.89
C SER A 208 0.74 -22.07 -1.72
N ALA A 209 -0.54 -21.92 -1.98
CA ALA A 209 -1.23 -20.66 -1.75
C ALA A 209 -1.16 -20.27 -0.27
N GLU A 210 -0.85 -19.01 -0.01
CA GLU A 210 -0.89 -18.43 1.33
C GLU A 210 -1.88 -17.27 1.39
N CYS A 211 -2.68 -17.24 2.45
CA CYS A 211 -3.49 -16.09 2.83
C CYS A 211 -2.94 -15.50 4.13
N VAL A 212 -2.85 -14.19 4.19
CA VAL A 212 -2.36 -13.48 5.37
C VAL A 212 -3.27 -12.32 5.74
N LEU A 213 -3.48 -12.15 7.02
CA LEU A 213 -4.05 -10.94 7.59
C LEU A 213 -2.92 -10.02 7.98
N VAL A 214 -3.02 -8.74 7.57
CA VAL A 214 -2.14 -7.66 8.01
C VAL A 214 -2.89 -6.82 9.03
N ALA A 215 -2.34 -6.70 10.22
CA ALA A 215 -2.91 -5.88 11.29
C ALA A 215 -1.81 -5.17 12.07
N ARG A 216 -2.13 -4.00 12.61
CA ARG A 216 -1.18 -3.22 13.41
C ARG A 216 -1.24 -3.60 14.87
N HIS A 217 -0.06 -3.93 15.43
CA HIS A 217 0.14 -4.06 16.87
C HIS A 217 1.06 -2.93 17.35
N GLY A 218 0.50 -2.02 18.15
CA GLY A 218 1.20 -0.78 18.47
C GLY A 218 1.41 0.09 17.22
N TRP A 219 2.67 0.32 16.87
CA TRP A 219 3.07 1.15 15.74
C TRP A 219 3.46 0.36 14.47
N ARG A 220 3.53 -0.97 14.56
CA ARG A 220 4.02 -1.83 13.49
C ARG A 220 2.92 -2.73 12.96
N ALA A 221 2.85 -2.84 11.65
CA ALA A 221 2.05 -3.86 11.00
C ALA A 221 2.70 -5.24 11.15
N VAL A 222 1.87 -6.25 11.37
CA VAL A 222 2.27 -7.65 11.57
C VAL A 222 1.51 -8.52 10.60
N VAL A 223 2.19 -9.52 10.06
CA VAL A 223 1.64 -10.52 9.15
C VAL A 223 1.22 -11.75 9.95
N HIS A 224 -0.05 -12.16 9.81
CA HIS A 224 -0.61 -13.35 10.42
C HIS A 224 -1.08 -14.30 9.33
N ARG A 225 -0.52 -15.51 9.29
CA ARG A 225 -0.99 -16.54 8.35
C ARG A 225 -2.39 -17.01 8.75
N LEU A 226 -3.21 -17.20 7.75
CA LEU A 226 -4.57 -17.70 7.90
C LEU A 226 -4.72 -19.02 7.15
N ASP A 227 -5.51 -19.93 7.70
CA ASP A 227 -6.00 -21.08 6.94
C ASP A 227 -7.17 -20.70 6.01
N GLY A 228 -7.68 -21.65 5.25
CA GLY A 228 -8.76 -21.42 4.30
C GLY A 228 -10.05 -20.87 4.97
N PRO A 229 -10.57 -21.52 6.03
CA PRO A 229 -11.70 -21.03 6.82
C PRO A 229 -11.49 -19.61 7.36
N GLU A 230 -10.33 -19.32 7.93
CA GLU A 230 -9.99 -17.99 8.47
C GLU A 230 -9.89 -16.92 7.38
N ALA A 231 -9.36 -17.28 6.20
CA ALA A 231 -9.31 -16.38 5.07
C ALA A 231 -10.70 -16.03 4.53
N ALA A 232 -11.58 -17.04 4.37
CA ALA A 232 -12.97 -16.85 3.95
C ALA A 232 -13.75 -16.00 4.96
N TRP A 233 -13.57 -16.28 6.25
CA TRP A 233 -14.10 -15.47 7.33
C TRP A 233 -13.64 -14.01 7.25
N THR A 234 -12.34 -13.80 7.19
CA THR A 234 -11.73 -12.44 7.17
C THR A 234 -12.21 -11.66 5.95
N GLN A 235 -12.27 -12.30 4.77
CA GLN A 235 -12.79 -11.67 3.56
C GLN A 235 -14.24 -11.22 3.75
N SER A 236 -15.08 -12.11 4.33
CA SER A 236 -16.50 -11.78 4.59
C SER A 236 -16.64 -10.57 5.53
N LEU A 237 -15.78 -10.45 6.55
CA LEU A 237 -15.79 -9.29 7.44
C LEU A 237 -15.37 -8.01 6.72
N LEU A 238 -14.35 -8.08 5.85
CA LEU A 238 -13.88 -6.94 5.04
C LEU A 238 -14.94 -6.48 4.05
N ASP A 239 -15.72 -7.41 3.50
CA ASP A 239 -16.86 -7.14 2.60
C ASP A 239 -18.09 -6.61 3.37
N GLY A 240 -18.02 -6.51 4.70
CA GLY A 240 -19.07 -5.96 5.53
C GLY A 240 -20.24 -6.92 5.78
N ALA A 241 -20.03 -8.24 5.65
CA ALA A 241 -21.03 -9.24 5.99
C ALA A 241 -21.44 -9.16 7.46
N ASN A 242 -22.67 -9.59 7.79
CA ASN A 242 -23.05 -9.83 9.17
C ASN A 242 -22.37 -11.09 9.71
N LEU A 243 -22.34 -11.22 11.02
CA LEU A 243 -21.67 -12.32 11.72
C LEU A 243 -22.18 -13.70 11.27
N GLY A 244 -23.49 -13.87 11.11
CA GLY A 244 -24.08 -15.12 10.68
C GLY A 244 -23.68 -15.51 9.26
N ALA A 245 -23.68 -14.56 8.32
CA ALA A 245 -23.25 -14.78 6.95
C ALA A 245 -21.74 -15.10 6.88
N ALA A 246 -20.92 -14.38 7.65
CA ALA A 246 -19.47 -14.63 7.69
C ALA A 246 -19.16 -16.02 8.28
N LEU A 247 -19.85 -16.47 9.34
CA LEU A 247 -19.75 -17.82 9.89
C LEU A 247 -20.10 -18.88 8.85
N GLY A 248 -21.18 -18.65 8.07
CA GLY A 248 -21.58 -19.55 6.99
C GLY A 248 -20.52 -19.68 5.89
N GLN A 249 -19.82 -18.60 5.53
CA GLN A 249 -18.73 -18.63 4.55
C GLN A 249 -17.46 -19.30 5.07
N ALA A 250 -17.15 -19.14 6.36
CA ALA A 250 -16.01 -19.81 6.99
C ALA A 250 -16.19 -21.34 7.08
N GLY A 251 -17.44 -21.80 7.16
CA GLY A 251 -17.80 -23.22 7.22
C GLY A 251 -17.71 -23.85 8.61
N GLU A 252 -18.13 -25.14 8.70
CA GLU A 252 -18.29 -25.85 9.98
C GLU A 252 -16.95 -26.08 10.74
N GLY A 253 -15.80 -26.02 10.05
CA GLY A 253 -14.48 -26.22 10.67
C GLY A 253 -13.88 -24.96 11.30
N PHE A 254 -14.55 -23.81 11.21
CA PHE A 254 -14.00 -22.55 11.70
C PHE A 254 -14.13 -22.40 13.22
N ASP A 255 -13.00 -22.23 13.91
CA ASP A 255 -12.94 -21.94 15.33
C ASP A 255 -13.09 -20.43 15.58
N PHE A 256 -14.34 -19.99 15.69
CA PHE A 256 -14.66 -18.59 16.00
C PHE A 256 -14.08 -18.13 17.34
N ALA A 257 -14.14 -18.97 18.38
CA ALA A 257 -13.65 -18.58 19.71
C ALA A 257 -12.13 -18.39 19.71
N GLY A 258 -11.40 -19.31 19.10
CA GLY A 258 -9.95 -19.21 18.93
C GLY A 258 -9.54 -18.00 18.07
N TRP A 259 -10.26 -17.76 16.96
CA TRP A 259 -10.05 -16.59 16.14
C TRP A 259 -10.31 -15.28 16.91
N LEU A 260 -11.41 -15.20 17.67
CA LEU A 260 -11.75 -14.02 18.47
C LEU A 260 -10.67 -13.73 19.52
N GLY A 261 -10.17 -14.76 20.20
CA GLY A 261 -9.07 -14.63 21.14
C GLY A 261 -7.81 -14.04 20.50
N ARG A 262 -7.42 -14.57 19.33
CA ARG A 262 -6.27 -14.01 18.57
C ARG A 262 -6.55 -12.59 18.08
N ALA A 263 -7.76 -12.29 17.64
CA ALA A 263 -8.14 -10.96 17.17
C ALA A 263 -8.08 -9.90 18.26
N LEU A 264 -8.43 -10.25 19.49
CA LEU A 264 -8.32 -9.36 20.65
C LEU A 264 -6.86 -9.13 21.03
N VAL A 265 -6.05 -10.20 21.14
CA VAL A 265 -4.63 -10.09 21.46
C VAL A 265 -3.85 -9.36 20.36
N GLY A 266 -4.14 -9.65 19.10
CA GLY A 266 -3.50 -9.06 17.93
C GLY A 266 -4.01 -7.66 17.56
N SER A 267 -5.00 -7.12 18.29
CA SER A 267 -5.60 -5.81 18.01
C SER A 267 -6.23 -5.73 16.61
N TRP A 268 -6.90 -6.79 16.14
CA TRP A 268 -7.56 -6.82 14.83
C TRP A 268 -8.97 -6.24 14.87
N LEU A 269 -9.62 -6.29 16.06
CA LEU A 269 -11.02 -5.98 16.25
C LEU A 269 -11.19 -4.59 16.87
N LYS A 270 -12.04 -3.76 16.27
CA LYS A 270 -12.49 -2.49 16.81
C LYS A 270 -13.73 -2.62 17.70
N GLY A 271 -14.61 -3.58 17.39
CA GLY A 271 -15.83 -3.81 18.16
C GLY A 271 -16.90 -4.56 17.38
N VAL A 272 -18.08 -4.59 17.95
CA VAL A 272 -19.29 -5.22 17.39
C VAL A 272 -20.37 -4.16 17.22
N ARG A 273 -21.16 -4.24 16.16
CA ARG A 273 -22.33 -3.37 15.97
C ARG A 273 -23.55 -4.17 15.58
N ALA A 274 -24.72 -3.74 16.07
CA ALA A 274 -25.98 -4.20 15.54
C ALA A 274 -26.19 -3.66 14.12
N CYS A 275 -26.71 -4.50 13.22
CA CYS A 275 -27.17 -4.04 11.91
C CYS A 275 -28.42 -3.20 12.12
N ILE A 276 -28.44 -2.02 11.54
CA ILE A 276 -29.65 -1.19 11.44
C ILE A 276 -30.39 -1.74 10.21
N ASP A 277 -31.65 -2.16 10.41
CA ASP A 277 -32.56 -2.59 9.34
C ASP A 277 -32.85 -1.46 8.35
#